data_3e95265714fe819fe530ce08997c6f76
#
_entry.id   3e95265714fe819fe530ce08997c6f76
#
_cell.length_a   1.000
_cell.length_b   1.000
_cell.length_c   1.000
_cell.angle_alpha   90.00
_cell.angle_beta   90.00
_cell.angle_gamma   90.00
#
_symmetry.space_group_name_H-M   'P 1'
#
loop_
_entity.id
_entity.type
_entity.pdbx_description
1 polymer ?
#
loop_
_entity_poly.entity_id
_entity_poly.type
_entity_poly.pdbx_seq_one_letter_code
_entity_poly.pdbx_strand_id
1 'polypeptide(L)'
;CVVTCKINSIRLGDIIMKTFGKKVVLIGDGSVGSSYAFAMVTQGVADEFVIIDIAKDKVKADVQDLNHGTVHSPSPVDVKAGEYEDCKDADLVVITAGAPQKPGETRLQLVEKNTKIMKSIVKSVMDSGFDGYFLIAANPVDILTRFVKEYTGLPAERVIGSGTVLD
;
A
#
# COMPACT_ATOMS: atom_id res chain seq x y z
N CYS A 1 2.36 42.11 -0.33
CA CYS A 1 2.84 41.13 0.63
C CYS A 1 3.47 39.95 -0.16
N VAL A 2 4.80 39.97 -0.29
CA VAL A 2 5.54 38.96 -1.03
C VAL A 2 5.78 37.78 -0.09
N VAL A 3 5.10 36.66 -0.33
CA VAL A 3 5.41 35.41 0.38
C VAL A 3 6.66 34.83 -0.26
N THR A 4 7.80 35.03 0.37
CA THR A 4 9.06 34.41 -0.02
C THR A 4 9.00 32.94 0.37
N CYS A 5 8.67 32.09 -0.59
CA CYS A 5 8.82 30.65 -0.44
C CYS A 5 10.31 30.34 -0.32
N LYS A 6 10.80 30.02 0.87
CA LYS A 6 12.14 29.46 1.06
C LYS A 6 12.16 28.07 0.42
N ILE A 7 12.58 28.00 -0.81
CA ILE A 7 13.04 26.76 -1.43
C ILE A 7 14.37 26.44 -0.74
N ASN A 8 14.31 25.54 0.25
CA ASN A 8 15.51 24.95 0.81
C ASN A 8 16.27 24.32 -0.36
N SER A 9 17.54 24.64 -0.48
CA SER A 9 18.45 24.12 -1.48
C SER A 9 18.56 22.59 -1.34
N ILE A 10 17.67 21.88 -2.01
CA ILE A 10 17.79 20.44 -2.20
C ILE A 10 19.01 20.26 -3.07
N ARG A 11 20.06 19.60 -2.57
CA ARG A 11 21.26 19.33 -3.38
C ARG A 11 20.87 18.45 -4.55
N LEU A 12 21.47 18.68 -5.72
CA LEU A 12 21.23 17.90 -6.93
C LEU A 12 21.39 16.40 -6.68
N GLY A 13 22.29 16.00 -5.77
CA GLY A 13 22.48 14.63 -5.31
C GLY A 13 21.26 14.06 -4.57
N ASP A 14 20.54 14.88 -3.76
CA ASP A 14 19.35 14.42 -3.04
C ASP A 14 18.16 14.22 -3.99
N ILE A 15 18.10 14.98 -5.08
CA ILE A 15 17.10 14.82 -6.14
C ILE A 15 17.37 13.51 -6.92
N ILE A 16 18.63 13.23 -7.25
CA ILE A 16 19.02 12.02 -7.99
C ILE A 16 18.79 10.78 -7.12
N MET A 17 19.11 10.83 -5.82
CA MET A 17 18.90 9.71 -4.89
C MET A 17 17.42 9.42 -4.61
N LYS A 18 16.53 10.42 -4.71
CA LYS A 18 15.06 10.22 -4.60
C LYS A 18 14.38 9.80 -5.90
N THR A 19 15.07 9.81 -7.02
CA THR A 19 14.51 9.42 -8.31
C THR A 19 14.71 7.92 -8.61
N PHE A 20 15.57 7.25 -7.85
CA PHE A 20 15.85 5.83 -7.98
C PHE A 20 15.32 5.07 -6.78
N GLY A 21 14.31 4.22 -7.02
CA GLY A 21 13.84 3.22 -6.08
C GLY A 21 12.54 3.58 -5.37
N LYS A 22 11.44 3.73 -6.11
CA LYS A 22 10.10 3.74 -5.48
C LYS A 22 9.70 2.31 -5.14
N LYS A 23 9.69 2.01 -3.85
CA LYS A 23 9.24 0.73 -3.35
C LYS A 23 7.80 0.82 -2.86
N VAL A 24 6.94 0.02 -3.43
CA VAL A 24 5.53 -0.08 -3.05
C VAL A 24 5.25 -1.49 -2.54
N VAL A 25 4.60 -1.58 -1.38
CA VAL A 25 4.18 -2.84 -0.77
C VAL A 25 2.65 -2.91 -0.79
N LEU A 26 2.11 -3.96 -1.38
CA LEU A 26 0.69 -4.28 -1.38
C LEU A 26 0.41 -5.37 -0.34
N ILE A 27 -0.52 -5.10 0.58
CA ILE A 27 -0.98 -6.06 1.58
C ILE A 27 -2.43 -6.43 1.29
N GLY A 28 -2.63 -7.68 0.87
CA GLY A 28 -3.89 -8.23 0.44
C GLY A 28 -3.97 -8.40 -1.07
N ASP A 29 -3.87 -9.64 -1.53
CA ASP A 29 -3.93 -10.03 -2.94
C ASP A 29 -5.31 -10.64 -3.28
N GLY A 30 -6.37 -9.96 -2.84
CA GLY A 30 -7.75 -10.24 -3.23
C GLY A 30 -8.09 -9.62 -4.60
N SER A 31 -9.37 -9.57 -4.96
CA SER A 31 -9.81 -9.01 -6.25
C SER A 31 -9.38 -7.55 -6.46
N VAL A 32 -9.41 -6.74 -5.42
CA VAL A 32 -8.95 -5.34 -5.48
C VAL A 32 -7.43 -5.29 -5.56
N GLY A 33 -6.73 -6.09 -4.73
CA GLY A 33 -5.27 -6.12 -4.70
C GLY A 33 -4.67 -6.57 -6.02
N SER A 34 -5.16 -7.65 -6.62
CA SER A 34 -4.67 -8.15 -7.91
C SER A 34 -4.94 -7.16 -9.05
N SER A 35 -6.09 -6.47 -9.04
CA SER A 35 -6.36 -5.38 -10.00
C SER A 35 -5.42 -4.20 -9.82
N TYR A 36 -5.13 -3.82 -8.58
CA TYR A 36 -4.17 -2.78 -8.26
C TYR A 36 -2.76 -3.20 -8.72
N ALA A 37 -2.34 -4.42 -8.43
CA ALA A 37 -1.04 -4.96 -8.83
C ALA A 37 -0.85 -4.93 -10.36
N PHE A 38 -1.87 -5.35 -11.10
CA PHE A 38 -1.85 -5.28 -12.56
C PHE A 38 -1.71 -3.84 -13.07
N ALA A 39 -2.44 -2.88 -12.49
CA ALA A 39 -2.36 -1.48 -12.86
C ALA A 39 -0.97 -0.88 -12.54
N MET A 40 -0.37 -1.23 -11.39
CA MET A 40 0.97 -0.79 -11.00
C MET A 40 2.03 -1.25 -11.99
N VAL A 41 2.00 -2.53 -12.37
CA VAL A 41 2.96 -3.10 -13.31
C VAL A 41 2.77 -2.50 -14.71
N THR A 42 1.54 -2.43 -15.22
CA THR A 42 1.27 -1.90 -16.57
C THR A 42 1.61 -0.42 -16.71
N GLN A 43 1.54 0.36 -15.64
CA GLN A 43 1.92 1.78 -15.65
C GLN A 43 3.40 2.01 -15.33
N GLY A 44 4.11 1.03 -14.78
CA GLY A 44 5.54 1.13 -14.46
C GLY A 44 5.86 2.25 -13.47
N VAL A 45 5.02 2.45 -12.43
CA VAL A 45 5.16 3.58 -11.50
C VAL A 45 6.01 3.27 -10.27
N ALA A 46 6.34 2.00 -10.05
CA ALA A 46 7.23 1.55 -8.99
C ALA A 46 8.46 0.84 -9.60
N ASP A 47 9.60 0.93 -8.94
CA ASP A 47 10.81 0.20 -9.32
C ASP A 47 10.83 -1.18 -8.65
N GLU A 48 10.38 -1.25 -7.40
CA GLU A 48 10.17 -2.48 -6.64
C GLU A 48 8.72 -2.57 -6.15
N PHE A 49 8.06 -3.67 -6.44
CA PHE A 49 6.69 -3.93 -6.05
C PHE A 49 6.58 -5.25 -5.31
N VAL A 50 6.26 -5.17 -4.01
CA VAL A 50 6.18 -6.33 -3.12
C VAL A 50 4.72 -6.64 -2.81
N ILE A 51 4.33 -7.91 -2.93
CA ILE A 51 2.98 -8.37 -2.62
C ILE A 51 3.01 -9.28 -1.40
N ILE A 52 2.16 -8.99 -0.42
CA ILE A 52 2.02 -9.74 0.83
C ILE A 52 0.58 -10.20 0.98
N ASP A 53 0.37 -11.49 1.17
CA ASP A 53 -0.93 -12.06 1.54
C ASP A 53 -0.74 -13.33 2.38
N ILE A 54 -1.79 -13.71 3.11
CA ILE A 54 -1.82 -14.98 3.86
C ILE A 54 -1.83 -16.19 2.93
N ALA A 55 -2.36 -16.05 1.70
CA ALA A 55 -2.40 -17.06 0.66
C ALA A 55 -1.09 -17.08 -0.15
N LYS A 56 0.02 -17.47 0.48
CA LYS A 56 1.38 -17.39 -0.08
C LYS A 56 1.55 -18.05 -1.45
N ASP A 57 0.87 -19.16 -1.69
CA ASP A 57 0.97 -19.87 -2.99
C ASP A 57 0.27 -19.09 -4.11
N LYS A 58 -0.86 -18.43 -3.81
CA LYS A 58 -1.52 -17.52 -4.74
C LYS A 58 -0.61 -16.35 -5.09
N VAL A 59 -0.03 -15.68 -4.07
CA VAL A 59 0.89 -14.56 -4.29
C VAL A 59 2.06 -14.96 -5.19
N LYS A 60 2.65 -16.14 -4.98
CA LYS A 60 3.74 -16.62 -5.84
C LYS A 60 3.32 -16.77 -7.29
N ALA A 61 2.12 -17.32 -7.54
CA ALA A 61 1.58 -17.48 -8.88
C ALA A 61 1.33 -16.12 -9.54
N ASP A 62 0.65 -15.20 -8.83
CA ASP A 62 0.33 -13.88 -9.34
C ASP A 62 1.62 -13.04 -9.59
N VAL A 63 2.63 -13.17 -8.75
CA VAL A 63 3.95 -12.54 -8.95
C VAL A 63 4.64 -13.09 -10.21
N GLN A 64 4.56 -14.38 -10.49
CA GLN A 64 5.11 -14.95 -11.72
C GLN A 64 4.39 -14.40 -12.95
N ASP A 65 3.07 -14.35 -12.92
CA ASP A 65 2.26 -13.81 -14.03
C ASP A 65 2.54 -12.32 -14.26
N LEU A 66 2.63 -11.53 -13.20
CA LEU A 66 2.98 -10.11 -13.28
C LEU A 66 4.37 -9.91 -13.85
N ASN A 67 5.37 -10.68 -13.42
CA ASN A 67 6.74 -10.59 -13.95
C ASN A 67 6.80 -10.95 -15.44
N HIS A 68 6.00 -11.89 -15.92
CA HIS A 68 5.87 -12.13 -17.36
C HIS A 68 5.28 -10.93 -18.10
N GLY A 69 4.39 -10.16 -17.44
CA GLY A 69 3.78 -8.95 -17.99
C GLY A 69 4.70 -7.73 -18.00
N THR A 70 5.77 -7.70 -17.20
CA THR A 70 6.67 -6.53 -17.10
C THR A 70 7.38 -6.19 -18.42
N VAL A 71 7.51 -7.15 -19.33
CA VAL A 71 8.06 -6.92 -20.67
C VAL A 71 7.30 -5.85 -21.46
N HIS A 72 6.02 -5.65 -21.12
CA HIS A 72 5.15 -4.65 -21.75
C HIS A 72 5.00 -3.37 -20.91
N SER A 73 5.67 -3.29 -19.77
CA SER A 73 5.68 -2.09 -18.92
C SER A 73 6.53 -0.98 -19.53
N PRO A 74 6.14 0.30 -19.39
CA PRO A 74 6.93 1.42 -19.85
C PRO A 74 8.25 1.60 -19.09
N SER A 75 8.34 1.03 -17.88
CA SER A 75 9.53 1.04 -17.03
C SER A 75 9.74 -0.34 -16.40
N PRO A 76 10.99 -0.75 -16.13
CA PRO A 76 11.24 -1.99 -15.39
C PRO A 76 10.61 -1.94 -14.01
N VAL A 77 9.90 -2.99 -13.64
CA VAL A 77 9.33 -3.18 -12.30
C VAL A 77 9.77 -4.55 -11.80
N ASP A 78 10.41 -4.60 -10.64
CA ASP A 78 10.78 -5.85 -9.98
C ASP A 78 9.66 -6.28 -9.03
N VAL A 79 8.89 -7.28 -9.42
CA VAL A 79 7.74 -7.76 -8.64
C VAL A 79 8.13 -8.97 -7.80
N LYS A 80 7.86 -8.90 -6.50
CA LYS A 80 8.26 -9.93 -5.52
C LYS A 80 7.10 -10.33 -4.60
N ALA A 81 7.07 -11.61 -4.22
CA ALA A 81 6.35 -12.04 -3.04
C ALA A 81 7.20 -11.74 -1.80
N GLY A 82 6.64 -11.04 -0.81
CA GLY A 82 7.38 -10.62 0.37
C GLY A 82 6.70 -10.91 1.69
N GLU A 83 7.34 -10.43 2.75
CA GLU A 83 6.88 -10.52 4.13
C GLU A 83 6.83 -9.10 4.74
N TYR A 84 6.36 -8.96 5.99
CA TYR A 84 6.19 -7.64 6.61
C TYR A 84 7.52 -6.88 6.83
N GLU A 85 8.65 -7.59 6.90
CA GLU A 85 9.98 -7.01 7.01
C GLU A 85 10.35 -6.16 5.78
N ASP A 86 9.80 -6.48 4.61
CA ASP A 86 10.00 -5.72 3.37
C ASP A 86 9.32 -4.34 3.40
N CYS A 87 8.46 -4.07 4.39
CA CYS A 87 7.85 -2.76 4.55
C CYS A 87 8.84 -1.70 5.09
N LYS A 88 9.94 -2.09 5.70
CA LYS A 88 10.88 -1.20 6.40
C LYS A 88 11.33 -0.01 5.56
N ASP A 89 11.67 -0.25 4.31
CA ASP A 89 12.19 0.74 3.35
C ASP A 89 11.20 1.09 2.25
N ALA A 90 9.93 0.74 2.44
CA ALA A 90 8.87 1.08 1.50
C ALA A 90 8.49 2.55 1.57
N ASP A 91 8.26 3.17 0.41
CA ASP A 91 7.72 4.53 0.31
C ASP A 91 6.20 4.54 0.55
N LEU A 92 5.51 3.49 0.08
CA LEU A 92 4.06 3.37 0.15
C LEU A 92 3.66 1.93 0.53
N VAL A 93 2.83 1.82 1.55
CA VAL A 93 2.13 0.56 1.89
C VAL A 93 0.66 0.71 1.55
N VAL A 94 0.17 -0.13 0.65
CA VAL A 94 -1.22 -0.19 0.20
C VAL A 94 -1.92 -1.36 0.88
N ILE A 95 -3.01 -1.10 1.59
CA ILE A 95 -3.76 -2.13 2.29
C ILE A 95 -5.12 -2.31 1.63
N THR A 96 -5.27 -3.42 0.92
CA THR A 96 -6.53 -3.88 0.33
C THR A 96 -7.11 -5.08 1.09
N ALA A 97 -6.35 -5.59 2.08
CA ALA A 97 -6.74 -6.74 2.88
C ALA A 97 -7.96 -6.42 3.75
N GLY A 98 -8.97 -7.27 3.66
CA GLY A 98 -10.19 -7.19 4.45
C GLY A 98 -11.08 -8.39 4.20
N ALA A 99 -11.89 -8.75 5.19
CA ALA A 99 -12.88 -9.81 5.02
C ALA A 99 -14.11 -9.28 4.26
N PRO A 100 -14.61 -10.02 3.27
CA PRO A 100 -15.85 -9.67 2.61
C PRO A 100 -17.04 -9.83 3.58
N GLN A 101 -18.08 -9.04 3.35
CA GLN A 101 -19.33 -9.17 4.10
C GLN A 101 -20.01 -10.50 3.75
N LYS A 102 -20.39 -11.25 4.79
CA LYS A 102 -21.14 -12.49 4.60
C LYS A 102 -22.64 -12.21 4.55
N PRO A 103 -23.44 -13.06 3.86
CA PRO A 103 -24.90 -12.99 3.94
C PRO A 103 -25.38 -13.01 5.38
N GLY A 104 -26.21 -12.04 5.79
CA GLY A 104 -26.70 -11.91 7.17
C GLY A 104 -25.76 -11.20 8.16
N GLU A 105 -24.56 -10.85 7.77
CA GLU A 105 -23.62 -10.09 8.61
C GLU A 105 -24.00 -8.60 8.61
N THR A 106 -24.07 -8.00 9.80
CA THR A 106 -24.32 -6.56 9.91
C THR A 106 -23.07 -5.74 9.56
N ARG A 107 -23.26 -4.47 9.14
CA ARG A 107 -22.13 -3.56 8.90
C ARG A 107 -21.25 -3.36 10.13
N LEU A 108 -21.82 -3.36 11.34
CA LEU A 108 -21.05 -3.20 12.57
C LEU A 108 -20.13 -4.40 12.85
N GLN A 109 -20.61 -5.61 12.61
CA GLN A 109 -19.80 -6.83 12.73
C GLN A 109 -18.65 -6.85 11.73
N LEU A 110 -18.91 -6.39 10.49
CA LEU A 110 -17.87 -6.27 9.48
C LEU A 110 -16.80 -5.25 9.90
N VAL A 111 -17.21 -4.08 10.42
CA VAL A 111 -16.29 -3.07 10.95
C VAL A 111 -15.40 -3.65 12.03
N GLU A 112 -15.98 -4.31 13.02
CA GLU A 112 -15.22 -4.90 14.12
C GLU A 112 -14.20 -5.94 13.64
N LYS A 113 -14.61 -6.80 12.72
CA LYS A 113 -13.75 -7.82 12.12
C LYS A 113 -12.60 -7.21 11.33
N ASN A 114 -12.91 -6.25 10.44
CA ASN A 114 -11.90 -5.62 9.60
C ASN A 114 -10.96 -4.72 10.42
N THR A 115 -11.44 -4.10 11.50
CA THR A 115 -10.57 -3.35 12.42
C THR A 115 -9.56 -4.27 13.13
N LYS A 116 -9.95 -5.48 13.52
CA LYS A 116 -9.03 -6.47 14.11
C LYS A 116 -7.96 -6.91 13.10
N ILE A 117 -8.36 -7.18 11.86
CA ILE A 117 -7.43 -7.52 10.77
C ILE A 117 -6.46 -6.35 10.52
N MET A 118 -7.00 -5.14 10.35
CA MET A 118 -6.22 -3.92 10.13
C MET A 118 -5.22 -3.68 11.25
N LYS A 119 -5.64 -3.86 12.51
CA LYS A 119 -4.76 -3.72 13.68
C LYS A 119 -3.56 -4.66 13.63
N SER A 120 -3.78 -5.92 13.25
CA SER A 120 -2.70 -6.90 13.13
C SER A 120 -1.73 -6.52 12.01
N ILE A 121 -2.25 -6.14 10.85
CA ILE A 121 -1.45 -5.73 9.68
C ILE A 121 -0.61 -4.51 10.03
N VAL A 122 -1.26 -3.42 10.48
CA VAL A 122 -0.58 -2.15 10.78
C VAL A 122 0.46 -2.32 11.87
N LYS A 123 0.17 -3.16 12.90
CA LYS A 123 1.17 -3.48 13.91
C LYS A 123 2.43 -4.11 13.29
N SER A 124 2.26 -5.13 12.44
CA SER A 124 3.39 -5.80 11.80
C SER A 124 4.18 -4.85 10.88
N VAL A 125 3.49 -3.97 10.15
CA VAL A 125 4.15 -2.95 9.31
C VAL A 125 4.94 -1.96 10.17
N MET A 126 4.37 -1.46 11.26
CA MET A 126 5.07 -0.52 12.15
C MET A 126 6.24 -1.19 12.90
N ASP A 127 6.09 -2.45 13.29
CA ASP A 127 7.15 -3.23 13.94
C ASP A 127 8.37 -3.44 13.00
N SER A 128 8.19 -3.39 11.67
CA SER A 128 9.30 -3.42 10.70
C SER A 128 10.15 -2.15 10.68
N GLY A 129 9.65 -1.04 11.26
CA GLY A 129 10.30 0.27 11.23
C GLY A 129 9.89 1.13 10.03
N PHE A 130 8.70 0.87 9.44
CA PHE A 130 8.14 1.65 8.34
C PHE A 130 7.92 3.12 8.70
N ASP A 131 8.34 4.04 7.83
CA ASP A 131 8.16 5.51 7.95
C ASP A 131 7.68 6.15 6.63
N GLY A 132 6.91 5.44 5.83
CA GLY A 132 6.36 5.91 4.55
C GLY A 132 4.90 6.36 4.64
N TYR A 133 4.18 6.17 3.55
CA TYR A 133 2.76 6.52 3.40
C TYR A 133 1.88 5.28 3.43
N PHE A 134 0.72 5.37 4.07
CA PHE A 134 -0.33 4.37 3.99
C PHE A 134 -1.40 4.77 2.99
N LEU A 135 -1.82 3.83 2.15
CA LEU A 135 -3.02 3.92 1.31
C LEU A 135 -4.00 2.81 1.71
N ILE A 136 -5.15 3.19 2.22
CA ILE A 136 -6.17 2.25 2.69
C ILE A 136 -7.28 2.16 1.64
N ALA A 137 -7.46 0.96 1.08
CA ALA A 137 -8.51 0.66 0.10
C ALA A 137 -9.43 -0.49 0.56
N ALA A 138 -9.39 -0.83 1.85
CA ALA A 138 -10.26 -1.83 2.47
C ALA A 138 -11.51 -1.20 3.06
N ASN A 139 -12.68 -1.85 2.92
CA ASN A 139 -13.95 -1.34 3.44
C ASN A 139 -14.18 -1.72 4.93
N PRO A 140 -14.78 -0.79 5.72
CA PRO A 140 -15.17 0.59 5.39
C PRO A 140 -13.98 1.56 5.45
N VAL A 141 -13.65 2.20 4.34
CA VAL A 141 -12.41 2.96 4.13
C VAL A 141 -12.22 4.07 5.17
N ASP A 142 -13.20 4.93 5.39
CA ASP A 142 -13.07 6.10 6.27
C ASP A 142 -12.78 5.69 7.72
N ILE A 143 -13.49 4.66 8.20
CA ILE A 143 -13.32 4.14 9.57
C ILE A 143 -11.93 3.52 9.72
N LEU A 144 -11.50 2.72 8.75
CA LEU A 144 -10.20 2.05 8.80
C LEU A 144 -9.05 3.05 8.62
N THR A 145 -9.18 4.05 7.76
CA THR A 145 -8.20 5.13 7.59
C THR A 145 -8.02 5.92 8.88
N ARG A 146 -9.13 6.32 9.51
CA ARG A 146 -9.09 6.98 10.80
C ARG A 146 -8.45 6.11 11.88
N PHE A 147 -8.80 4.83 11.93
CA PHE A 147 -8.21 3.87 12.85
C PHE A 147 -6.69 3.77 12.65
N VAL A 148 -6.21 3.63 11.42
CA VAL A 148 -4.77 3.56 11.10
C VAL A 148 -4.05 4.82 11.56
N LYS A 149 -4.59 6.00 11.25
CA LYS A 149 -4.04 7.27 11.69
C LYS A 149 -3.92 7.37 13.22
N GLU A 150 -4.98 7.03 13.95
CA GLU A 150 -4.99 7.10 15.42
C GLU A 150 -4.05 6.04 16.04
N TYR A 151 -3.98 4.85 15.45
CA TYR A 151 -3.16 3.76 15.95
C TYR A 151 -1.65 3.97 15.72
N THR A 152 -1.27 4.51 14.55
CA THR A 152 0.14 4.75 14.19
C THR A 152 0.69 6.06 14.74
N GLY A 153 -0.17 7.04 15.00
CA GLY A 153 0.24 8.39 15.36
C GLY A 153 0.89 9.19 14.21
N LEU A 154 0.86 8.66 13.00
CA LEU A 154 1.40 9.35 11.82
C LEU A 154 0.59 10.62 11.49
N PRO A 155 1.22 11.64 10.86
CA PRO A 155 0.53 12.81 10.35
C PRO A 155 -0.58 12.43 9.37
N ALA A 156 -1.66 13.23 9.31
CA ALA A 156 -2.83 12.92 8.48
C ALA A 156 -2.50 12.80 6.98
N GLU A 157 -1.55 13.57 6.52
CA GLU A 157 -1.07 13.55 5.13
C GLU A 157 -0.33 12.27 4.74
N ARG A 158 0.04 11.44 5.72
CA ARG A 158 0.70 10.14 5.48
C ARG A 158 -0.26 8.96 5.53
N VAL A 159 -1.54 9.18 5.84
CA VAL A 159 -2.54 8.10 5.89
C VAL A 159 -3.73 8.47 5.02
N ILE A 160 -3.79 7.89 3.85
CA ILE A 160 -4.73 8.22 2.78
C ILE A 160 -5.77 7.11 2.68
N GLY A 161 -7.05 7.46 2.63
CA GLY A 161 -8.15 6.54 2.31
C GLY A 161 -8.59 6.72 0.86
N SER A 162 -8.70 5.63 0.11
CA SER A 162 -9.22 5.63 -1.25
C SER A 162 -10.57 4.90 -1.29
N GLY A 163 -11.65 5.62 -1.09
CA GLY A 163 -13.01 5.05 -1.02
C GLY A 163 -14.05 5.77 -1.84
N THR A 164 -13.96 7.09 -1.93
CA THR A 164 -14.99 7.95 -2.53
C THR A 164 -14.64 8.44 -3.95
N VAL A 165 -13.60 7.89 -4.56
CA VAL A 165 -13.18 8.31 -5.91
C VAL A 165 -14.19 7.89 -6.98
N LEU A 166 -15.04 6.88 -6.68
CA LEU A 166 -16.07 6.35 -7.59
C LEU A 166 -17.47 6.93 -7.35
N ASP A 167 -17.66 7.69 -6.27
CA ASP A 167 -18.92 8.35 -5.92
C ASP A 167 -19.00 9.75 -6.57
#